data_c10a0e155d9c791904a9a02daee45c02
#
_entry.id   c10a0e155d9c791904a9a02daee45c02
#
_cell.length_a   1.000
_cell.length_b   1.000
_cell.length_c   1.000
_cell.angle_alpha   90.00
_cell.angle_beta   90.00
_cell.angle_gamma   90.00
#
_symmetry.space_group_name_H-M   'P 1'
#
loop_
_entity.id
_entity.type
_entity.pdbx_description
1 polymer ?
#
loop_
_entity_poly.entity_id
_entity_poly.type
_entity_poly.pdbx_seq_one_letter_code
_entity_poly.pdbx_strand_id
1 'polypeptide(L)'
;MPKAKKTDLSATRGQRGGRRRQRPERAGRASSSTAAEQVAQPPVENQTVASHSPQPSTAPMMVAPSITVAGPTDAIGSSQQESTEMAQGVNKVWVIGSSIVKRASIASRERKGGLNLGIVNTEIWWQGYGGMVLSQLLPKLRVLRRIENDPDVLIIHCGANSLGLIELKSLLEKLQDTLEQIAKLFPRSKLVWSNLLPRFNWRYSEDIRAMEDSRKRVNREAILLVTSMGGSFIKHTQFDSKDPTLFHDDGVHLSKKGNDSFLENIKKVVTSLLKVEGEENEQALAAGDHMC
;
A
#
# COMPACT_ATOMS: atom_id res chain seq x y z
N MET A 1 -50.19 22.36 47.22
CA MET A 1 -50.71 21.52 48.33
C MET A 1 -51.77 20.58 47.77
N PRO A 2 -51.83 19.24 48.08
CA PRO A 2 -51.20 18.51 49.15
C PRO A 2 -50.33 17.33 48.67
N LYS A 3 -49.29 17.01 49.41
CA LYS A 3 -49.03 16.00 50.48
C LYS A 3 -48.72 14.57 49.99
N ALA A 4 -47.52 14.25 50.20
CA ALA A 4 -46.76 13.05 50.46
C ALA A 4 -47.51 11.73 50.79
N LYS A 5 -46.93 10.60 50.35
CA LYS A 5 -46.81 9.37 51.15
C LYS A 5 -45.50 8.64 50.84
N LYS A 6 -44.68 8.56 51.88
CA LYS A 6 -43.60 7.59 52.05
C LYS A 6 -44.25 6.21 52.37
N THR A 7 -43.66 5.14 51.87
CA THR A 7 -43.72 3.83 52.51
C THR A 7 -42.35 3.16 52.34
N ASP A 8 -41.76 3.02 53.51
CA ASP A 8 -40.62 2.16 53.85
C ASP A 8 -41.14 0.71 54.07
N LEU A 9 -40.38 -0.27 53.65
CA LEU A 9 -40.36 -1.62 54.19
C LEU A 9 -39.16 -2.39 53.69
N SER A 10 -38.06 -2.37 54.42
CA SER A 10 -37.41 -3.43 55.20
C SER A 10 -37.09 -4.75 54.50
N ALA A 11 -35.81 -4.93 54.40
CA ALA A 11 -34.93 -6.07 54.65
C ALA A 11 -35.54 -7.50 54.60
N THR A 12 -34.92 -8.34 53.75
CA THR A 12 -34.65 -9.72 54.10
C THR A 12 -33.29 -10.20 53.60
N ARG A 13 -32.51 -10.59 54.58
CA ARG A 13 -31.18 -11.18 54.53
C ARG A 13 -31.38 -12.68 54.26
N GLY A 14 -30.82 -13.21 53.15
CA GLY A 14 -30.79 -14.63 52.80
C GLY A 14 -29.37 -15.10 52.53
N GLN A 15 -28.72 -15.60 53.56
CA GLN A 15 -27.52 -16.44 53.50
C GLN A 15 -27.88 -17.82 52.93
N ARG A 16 -27.06 -18.35 52.08
CA ARG A 16 -26.69 -19.78 51.83
C ARG A 16 -26.04 -19.82 50.45
N GLY A 17 -24.93 -20.47 50.21
CA GLY A 17 -24.17 -21.50 50.85
C GLY A 17 -23.09 -21.89 49.82
N GLY A 18 -21.88 -21.95 50.25
CA GLY A 18 -20.72 -22.32 49.43
C GLY A 18 -20.82 -23.76 48.89
N ARG A 19 -20.55 -23.92 47.61
CA ARG A 19 -20.17 -25.22 47.06
C ARG A 19 -18.77 -25.09 46.44
N ARG A 20 -17.81 -25.44 47.28
CA ARG A 20 -16.45 -25.83 46.98
C ARG A 20 -16.52 -27.09 46.11
N ARG A 21 -16.19 -27.00 44.83
CA ARG A 21 -15.93 -28.18 44.00
C ARG A 21 -14.43 -28.43 43.97
N GLN A 22 -14.10 -29.60 44.47
CA GLN A 22 -12.80 -30.20 44.61
C GLN A 22 -12.22 -30.49 43.21
N ARG A 23 -10.96 -30.25 43.11
CA ARG A 23 -10.01 -30.63 42.08
C ARG A 23 -9.70 -32.11 42.26
N PRO A 24 -9.71 -32.95 41.22
CA PRO A 24 -9.03 -34.26 41.31
C PRO A 24 -7.58 -34.10 40.99
N GLU A 25 -6.77 -34.66 41.90
CA GLU A 25 -5.33 -34.85 41.76
C GLU A 25 -5.01 -35.99 40.78
N ARG A 26 -4.05 -35.76 40.01
CA ARG A 26 -2.86 -36.48 39.61
C ARG A 26 -2.83 -38.00 39.85
N ALA A 27 -2.74 -38.74 38.76
CA ALA A 27 -1.97 -40.01 38.75
C ALA A 27 -0.99 -39.94 37.59
N GLY A 28 0.23 -40.15 37.94
CA GLY A 28 1.40 -40.09 37.04
C GLY A 28 1.74 -41.43 36.43
N ARG A 29 2.85 -41.40 35.68
CA ARG A 29 3.64 -42.49 35.10
C ARG A 29 3.26 -42.84 33.66
N ALA A 30 4.16 -42.98 32.69
CA ALA A 30 5.57 -43.39 32.68
C ALA A 30 6.19 -43.04 31.33
N SER A 31 7.47 -42.85 31.36
CA SER A 31 8.43 -42.74 30.26
C SER A 31 8.42 -43.96 29.32
N SER A 32 8.51 -43.70 28.00
CA SER A 32 9.26 -44.49 27.02
C SER A 32 9.51 -43.64 25.78
N SER A 33 10.66 -43.16 25.56
CA SER A 33 11.75 -43.52 24.63
C SER A 33 11.37 -43.63 23.16
N THR A 34 12.02 -42.73 22.37
CA THR A 34 12.59 -42.95 21.04
C THR A 34 11.71 -43.42 19.89
N ALA A 35 11.53 -42.52 18.92
CA ALA A 35 11.85 -42.79 17.51
C ALA A 35 11.90 -41.48 16.73
N ALA A 36 13.06 -41.11 16.27
CA ALA A 36 13.26 -40.07 15.25
C ALA A 36 12.74 -40.63 13.92
N GLU A 37 11.68 -40.04 13.39
CA GLU A 37 11.23 -40.33 12.03
C GLU A 37 11.76 -39.23 11.11
N GLN A 38 12.83 -39.57 10.40
CA GLN A 38 13.38 -38.83 9.28
C GLN A 38 12.37 -38.87 8.13
N VAL A 39 11.71 -37.76 7.86
CA VAL A 39 10.99 -37.59 6.62
C VAL A 39 11.97 -37.23 5.52
N ALA A 40 12.13 -38.17 4.59
CA ALA A 40 12.96 -38.09 3.40
C ALA A 40 12.50 -36.95 2.49
N GLN A 41 13.47 -36.15 2.04
CA GLN A 41 13.30 -35.20 0.94
C GLN A 41 13.26 -35.98 -0.40
N PRO A 42 12.37 -35.58 -1.36
CA PRO A 42 12.43 -36.15 -2.70
C PRO A 42 13.64 -35.62 -3.48
N PRO A 43 14.21 -36.41 -4.42
CA PRO A 43 15.41 -36.07 -5.14
C PRO A 43 15.22 -34.91 -6.11
N VAL A 44 16.20 -34.03 -6.17
CA VAL A 44 16.33 -32.96 -7.14
C VAL A 44 16.74 -33.58 -8.47
N GLU A 45 15.85 -33.54 -9.46
CA GLU A 45 16.20 -33.87 -10.85
C GLU A 45 17.02 -32.72 -11.46
N ASN A 46 18.28 -33.00 -11.73
CA ASN A 46 19.17 -32.20 -12.55
C ASN A 46 18.73 -32.29 -14.01
N GLN A 47 18.02 -31.27 -14.51
CA GLN A 47 17.89 -31.08 -15.95
C GLN A 47 19.02 -30.20 -16.45
N THR A 48 19.93 -30.83 -17.13
CA THR A 48 21.01 -30.27 -17.96
C THR A 48 20.36 -29.51 -19.12
N VAL A 49 20.38 -28.17 -19.10
CA VAL A 49 19.94 -27.37 -20.23
C VAL A 49 21.18 -26.95 -21.04
N ALA A 50 21.20 -27.43 -22.27
CA ALA A 50 22.21 -27.14 -23.27
C ALA A 50 22.28 -25.64 -23.58
N SER A 51 23.48 -25.11 -23.55
CA SER A 51 23.85 -23.76 -23.99
C SER A 51 23.68 -23.61 -25.52
N HIS A 52 22.74 -22.78 -25.92
CA HIS A 52 22.74 -22.21 -27.28
C HIS A 52 22.98 -20.71 -27.18
N SER A 53 24.16 -20.28 -27.59
CA SER A 53 24.52 -18.88 -27.84
C SER A 53 23.89 -18.42 -29.16
N PRO A 54 23.21 -17.29 -29.24
CA PRO A 54 22.92 -16.66 -30.52
C PRO A 54 24.05 -15.73 -30.95
N GLN A 55 24.52 -15.90 -32.20
CA GLN A 55 25.45 -15.03 -32.87
C GLN A 55 24.82 -13.67 -33.18
N PRO A 56 25.64 -12.60 -33.32
CA PRO A 56 25.15 -11.26 -33.62
C PRO A 56 24.81 -11.11 -35.11
N SER A 57 23.58 -10.68 -35.37
CA SER A 57 23.11 -10.29 -36.69
C SER A 57 23.54 -8.86 -36.99
N THR A 58 24.27 -8.68 -38.08
CA THR A 58 24.70 -7.43 -38.68
C THR A 58 23.51 -6.67 -39.26
N ALA A 59 23.28 -5.44 -38.79
CA ALA A 59 22.35 -4.49 -39.38
C ALA A 59 23.03 -3.69 -40.49
N PRO A 60 22.38 -3.34 -41.61
CA PRO A 60 22.97 -2.51 -42.68
C PRO A 60 22.89 -1.02 -42.34
N MET A 61 23.99 -0.34 -42.61
CA MET A 61 24.12 1.12 -42.61
C MET A 61 23.16 1.75 -43.61
N MET A 62 22.35 2.69 -43.16
CA MET A 62 21.63 3.62 -44.04
C MET A 62 22.34 4.98 -44.07
N VAL A 63 22.67 5.41 -45.28
CA VAL A 63 23.33 6.64 -45.66
C VAL A 63 22.42 7.85 -45.42
N ALA A 64 22.95 8.91 -44.84
CA ALA A 64 22.30 10.21 -44.75
C ALA A 64 22.42 11.01 -46.06
N PRO A 65 21.38 11.73 -46.48
CA PRO A 65 21.54 12.73 -47.54
C PRO A 65 21.88 14.11 -46.95
N SER A 66 22.93 14.70 -47.49
CA SER A 66 23.34 16.09 -47.33
C SER A 66 22.31 17.04 -47.92
N ILE A 67 21.92 18.08 -47.19
CA ILE A 67 21.12 19.19 -47.72
C ILE A 67 21.93 20.48 -47.63
N THR A 68 21.99 21.11 -48.76
CA THR A 68 22.66 22.32 -49.18
C THR A 68 22.15 23.57 -48.49
N VAL A 69 23.09 24.46 -48.17
CA VAL A 69 22.91 25.81 -47.67
C VAL A 69 22.39 26.75 -48.76
N ALA A 70 21.40 27.58 -48.44
CA ALA A 70 21.12 28.85 -49.13
C ALA A 70 20.80 29.90 -48.09
N GLY A 71 21.51 30.97 -48.10
CA GLY A 71 21.49 32.10 -47.18
C GLY A 71 20.44 33.18 -47.54
N PRO A 72 20.55 34.43 -47.05
CA PRO A 72 19.59 35.03 -46.15
C PRO A 72 18.67 36.06 -46.85
N THR A 73 17.51 36.33 -46.22
CA THR A 73 16.77 37.61 -46.48
C THR A 73 16.14 38.11 -45.20
N ASP A 74 16.36 39.39 -45.01
CA ASP A 74 15.91 40.25 -43.93
C ASP A 74 14.39 40.30 -43.73
N ALA A 75 13.96 40.51 -42.53
CA ALA A 75 13.17 41.65 -42.06
C ALA A 75 12.01 41.33 -41.11
N ILE A 76 11.95 42.21 -40.17
CA ILE A 76 10.77 42.72 -39.44
C ILE A 76 10.39 42.01 -38.15
N GLY A 77 10.64 42.75 -37.07
CA GLY A 77 10.26 42.47 -35.69
C GLY A 77 8.80 42.17 -35.48
N SER A 78 8.60 41.15 -34.70
CA SER A 78 7.40 40.95 -33.92
C SER A 78 7.87 40.60 -32.52
N SER A 79 7.51 41.46 -31.58
CA SER A 79 7.72 41.25 -30.15
C SER A 79 7.09 39.91 -29.73
N GLN A 80 7.93 38.90 -29.64
CA GLN A 80 7.56 37.68 -28.94
C GLN A 80 7.57 38.02 -27.44
N GLN A 81 6.39 38.19 -26.89
CA GLN A 81 6.16 37.93 -25.47
C GLN A 81 6.48 36.45 -25.28
N GLU A 82 7.70 36.16 -24.88
CA GLU A 82 8.05 34.89 -24.25
C GLU A 82 7.27 34.84 -22.94
N SER A 83 6.10 34.20 -23.02
CA SER A 83 5.43 33.65 -21.86
C SER A 83 6.42 32.61 -21.31
N THR A 84 7.13 32.98 -20.26
CA THR A 84 7.92 32.06 -19.45
C THR A 84 6.92 31.13 -18.76
N GLU A 85 6.36 30.16 -19.49
CA GLU A 85 5.72 29.00 -18.90
C GLU A 85 6.84 28.28 -18.16
N MET A 86 6.92 28.56 -16.85
CA MET A 86 7.75 27.78 -15.94
C MET A 86 7.34 26.33 -16.12
N ALA A 87 8.22 25.52 -16.68
CA ALA A 87 8.00 24.10 -16.86
C ALA A 87 7.72 23.48 -15.50
N GLN A 88 6.44 23.36 -15.17
CA GLN A 88 6.01 22.65 -13.95
C GLN A 88 6.55 21.21 -14.08
N GLY A 89 7.42 20.82 -13.15
CA GLY A 89 8.01 19.49 -13.13
C GLY A 89 6.92 18.41 -13.08
N VAL A 90 7.21 17.24 -13.67
CA VAL A 90 6.32 16.09 -13.61
C VAL A 90 6.32 15.51 -12.19
N ASN A 91 5.17 15.44 -11.55
CA ASN A 91 5.01 14.84 -10.22
C ASN A 91 5.27 13.32 -10.29
N LYS A 92 6.10 12.81 -9.41
CA LYS A 92 6.42 11.38 -9.32
C LYS A 92 5.64 10.72 -8.20
N VAL A 93 4.88 9.69 -8.53
CA VAL A 93 4.10 8.91 -7.57
C VAL A 93 4.54 7.46 -7.61
N TRP A 94 5.00 6.92 -6.49
CA TRP A 94 5.24 5.49 -6.38
C TRP A 94 4.08 4.80 -5.68
N VAL A 95 3.62 3.68 -6.23
CA VAL A 95 2.61 2.82 -5.61
C VAL A 95 3.22 1.45 -5.36
N ILE A 96 3.53 1.15 -4.10
CA ILE A 96 4.17 -0.12 -3.73
C ILE A 96 3.23 -1.01 -2.92
N GLY A 97 3.24 -2.31 -3.22
CA GLY A 97 2.41 -3.25 -2.48
C GLY A 97 2.49 -4.70 -2.96
N SER A 98 1.54 -5.49 -2.50
CA SER A 98 1.46 -6.91 -2.81
C SER A 98 0.73 -7.19 -4.14
N SER A 99 0.12 -8.37 -4.27
CA SER A 99 -0.60 -8.79 -5.48
C SER A 99 -1.77 -7.87 -5.87
N ILE A 100 -2.39 -7.17 -4.93
CA ILE A 100 -3.43 -6.18 -5.22
C ILE A 100 -2.84 -5.06 -6.08
N VAL A 101 -1.71 -4.47 -5.67
CA VAL A 101 -1.02 -3.43 -6.45
C VAL A 101 -0.56 -3.96 -7.81
N LYS A 102 -0.01 -5.19 -7.85
CA LYS A 102 0.39 -5.83 -9.11
C LYS A 102 -0.78 -5.94 -10.09
N ARG A 103 -1.95 -6.42 -9.63
CA ARG A 103 -3.13 -6.57 -10.48
C ARG A 103 -3.76 -5.22 -10.84
N ALA A 104 -3.75 -4.26 -9.92
CA ALA A 104 -4.21 -2.90 -10.18
C ALA A 104 -3.39 -2.21 -11.28
N SER A 105 -2.06 -2.40 -11.30
CA SER A 105 -1.20 -1.86 -12.36
C SER A 105 -1.51 -2.47 -13.74
N ILE A 106 -1.89 -3.74 -13.79
CA ILE A 106 -2.32 -4.39 -15.04
C ILE A 106 -3.66 -3.81 -15.49
N ALA A 107 -4.63 -3.74 -14.57
CA ALA A 107 -5.96 -3.20 -14.84
C ALA A 107 -5.93 -1.72 -15.26
N SER A 108 -4.99 -0.93 -14.73
CA SER A 108 -4.87 0.48 -15.09
C SER A 108 -4.51 0.70 -16.56
N ARG A 109 -3.76 -0.22 -17.19
CA ARG A 109 -3.40 -0.13 -18.62
C ARG A 109 -4.60 -0.16 -19.54
N GLU A 110 -5.66 -0.86 -19.14
CA GLU A 110 -6.90 -1.03 -19.91
C GLU A 110 -7.89 0.12 -19.69
N ARG A 111 -7.60 1.05 -18.77
CA ARG A 111 -8.47 2.18 -18.44
C ARG A 111 -8.09 3.43 -19.23
N LYS A 112 -9.08 4.32 -19.41
CA LYS A 112 -8.83 5.68 -19.87
C LYS A 112 -7.86 6.39 -18.90
N GLY A 113 -6.75 6.89 -19.43
CA GLY A 113 -5.69 7.51 -18.63
C GLY A 113 -4.51 6.57 -18.30
N GLY A 114 -4.60 5.29 -18.61
CA GLY A 114 -3.51 4.32 -18.51
C GLY A 114 -2.88 4.21 -17.12
N LEU A 115 -1.58 3.95 -17.08
CA LEU A 115 -0.80 3.80 -15.85
C LEU A 115 -0.85 5.04 -14.96
N ASN A 116 -0.97 6.24 -15.52
CA ASN A 116 -1.01 7.51 -14.80
C ASN A 116 -2.44 7.91 -14.39
N LEU A 117 -3.42 7.02 -14.56
CA LEU A 117 -4.82 7.20 -14.19
C LEU A 117 -5.47 8.48 -14.77
N GLY A 118 -4.88 9.07 -15.83
CA GLY A 118 -5.30 10.33 -16.42
C GLY A 118 -5.12 11.54 -15.50
N ILE A 119 -4.15 11.51 -14.60
CA ILE A 119 -3.75 12.66 -13.80
C ILE A 119 -2.71 13.45 -14.60
N VAL A 120 -2.97 14.75 -14.77
CA VAL A 120 -2.11 15.65 -15.55
C VAL A 120 -0.76 15.85 -14.85
N ASN A 121 0.32 16.00 -15.61
CA ASN A 121 1.68 16.24 -15.13
C ASN A 121 2.11 15.26 -14.02
N THR A 122 1.72 13.99 -14.15
CA THR A 122 1.99 12.97 -13.13
C THR A 122 2.45 11.68 -13.76
N GLU A 123 3.52 11.11 -13.22
CA GLU A 123 4.03 9.78 -13.55
C GLU A 123 3.83 8.84 -12.36
N ILE A 124 3.11 7.73 -12.58
CA ILE A 124 2.87 6.73 -11.54
C ILE A 124 3.70 5.48 -11.78
N TRP A 125 4.62 5.20 -10.86
CA TRP A 125 5.45 4.00 -10.90
C TRP A 125 4.88 2.91 -10.00
N TRP A 126 4.37 1.86 -10.62
CA TRP A 126 3.70 0.74 -9.96
C TRP A 126 4.68 -0.36 -9.58
N GLN A 127 4.81 -0.64 -8.29
CA GLN A 127 5.69 -1.64 -7.72
C GLN A 127 4.91 -2.72 -6.96
N GLY A 128 4.28 -3.62 -7.70
CA GLY A 128 3.45 -4.70 -7.18
C GLY A 128 4.18 -6.05 -7.13
N TYR A 129 4.28 -6.66 -5.94
CA TYR A 129 4.97 -7.93 -5.72
C TYR A 129 4.01 -8.98 -5.15
N GLY A 130 3.83 -10.11 -5.86
CA GLY A 130 2.95 -11.20 -5.40
C GLY A 130 3.35 -11.71 -4.02
N GLY A 131 2.40 -11.81 -3.09
CA GLY A 131 2.64 -12.37 -1.76
C GLY A 131 3.49 -11.52 -0.81
N MET A 132 3.90 -10.31 -1.19
CA MET A 132 4.78 -9.46 -0.38
C MET A 132 4.24 -9.27 1.04
N VAL A 133 5.10 -9.54 2.02
CA VAL A 133 4.88 -9.30 3.45
C VAL A 133 5.52 -7.99 3.90
N LEU A 134 5.10 -7.46 5.06
CA LEU A 134 5.55 -6.15 5.56
C LEU A 134 7.07 -6.05 5.71
N SER A 135 7.74 -7.11 6.18
CA SER A 135 9.20 -7.12 6.37
C SER A 135 9.99 -6.97 5.07
N GLN A 136 9.38 -7.18 3.92
CA GLN A 136 10.01 -7.01 2.61
C GLN A 136 9.87 -5.58 2.06
N LEU A 137 9.01 -4.74 2.64
CA LEU A 137 8.70 -3.42 2.12
C LEU A 137 9.92 -2.50 2.12
N LEU A 138 10.54 -2.28 3.27
CA LEU A 138 11.69 -1.38 3.39
C LEU A 138 12.92 -1.84 2.58
N PRO A 139 13.33 -3.13 2.58
CA PRO A 139 14.39 -3.61 1.70
C PRO A 139 14.12 -3.33 0.22
N LYS A 140 12.88 -3.51 -0.25
CA LYS A 140 12.50 -3.21 -1.63
C LYS A 140 12.59 -1.72 -1.94
N LEU A 141 12.08 -0.85 -1.07
CA LEU A 141 12.19 0.60 -1.25
C LEU A 141 13.64 1.07 -1.31
N ARG A 142 14.54 0.50 -0.51
CA ARG A 142 15.99 0.79 -0.59
C ARG A 142 16.60 0.43 -1.95
N VAL A 143 16.14 -0.65 -2.57
CA VAL A 143 16.57 -1.04 -3.92
C VAL A 143 16.00 -0.08 -4.96
N LEU A 144 14.70 0.20 -4.90
CA LEU A 144 14.01 1.07 -5.86
C LEU A 144 14.61 2.48 -5.90
N ARG A 145 14.97 3.04 -4.73
CA ARG A 145 15.63 4.33 -4.60
C ARG A 145 17.00 4.43 -5.30
N ARG A 146 17.64 3.29 -5.58
CA ARG A 146 18.89 3.27 -6.36
C ARG A 146 18.65 3.30 -7.88
N ILE A 147 17.42 3.05 -8.31
CA ILE A 147 17.03 2.90 -9.70
C ILE A 147 16.34 4.17 -10.20
N GLU A 148 15.54 4.79 -9.32
CA GLU A 148 14.69 5.92 -9.67
C GLU A 148 14.78 7.01 -8.59
N ASN A 149 14.53 8.26 -8.97
CA ASN A 149 14.49 9.40 -8.05
C ASN A 149 13.37 9.26 -7.03
N ASP A 150 13.59 9.84 -5.84
CA ASP A 150 12.58 9.85 -4.77
C ASP A 150 11.24 10.40 -5.29
N PRO A 151 10.10 9.79 -4.94
CA PRO A 151 8.80 10.27 -5.36
C PRO A 151 8.34 11.48 -4.55
N ASP A 152 7.46 12.30 -5.12
CA ASP A 152 6.71 13.32 -4.37
C ASP A 152 5.68 12.65 -3.46
N VAL A 153 5.00 11.60 -3.96
CA VAL A 153 4.01 10.83 -3.21
C VAL A 153 4.37 9.34 -3.21
N LEU A 154 4.47 8.75 -2.02
CA LEU A 154 4.72 7.31 -1.83
C LEU A 154 3.50 6.62 -1.24
N ILE A 155 2.76 5.86 -2.05
CA ILE A 155 1.57 5.11 -1.65
C ILE A 155 1.95 3.68 -1.29
N ILE A 156 1.61 3.25 -0.06
CA ILE A 156 1.94 1.94 0.48
C ILE A 156 0.66 1.12 0.69
N HIS A 157 0.53 -0.03 0.00
CA HIS A 157 -0.54 -1.02 0.20
C HIS A 157 0.06 -2.39 0.53
N CYS A 158 0.52 -2.57 1.76
CA CYS A 158 1.26 -3.74 2.19
C CYS A 158 0.94 -4.13 3.64
N GLY A 159 0.97 -5.43 3.97
CA GLY A 159 0.77 -5.93 5.32
C GLY A 159 -0.29 -7.02 5.43
N ALA A 160 -1.26 -7.10 4.52
CA ALA A 160 -2.32 -8.11 4.56
C ALA A 160 -1.78 -9.55 4.53
N ASN A 161 -0.65 -9.80 3.87
CA ASN A 161 -0.01 -11.14 3.84
C ASN A 161 0.80 -11.46 5.11
N SER A 162 0.97 -10.49 6.00
CA SER A 162 1.60 -10.68 7.31
C SER A 162 0.58 -11.01 8.41
N LEU A 163 -0.70 -10.73 8.18
CA LEU A 163 -1.77 -11.04 9.12
C LEU A 163 -1.91 -12.57 9.29
N GLY A 164 -1.87 -13.02 10.54
CA GLY A 164 -1.89 -14.43 10.92
C GLY A 164 -0.56 -15.17 10.73
N LEU A 165 0.40 -14.60 10.00
CA LEU A 165 1.76 -15.15 9.88
C LEU A 165 2.59 -14.93 11.14
N ILE A 166 2.39 -13.81 11.81
CA ILE A 166 3.01 -13.44 13.09
C ILE A 166 1.94 -12.87 14.01
N GLU A 167 2.21 -12.81 15.30
CA GLU A 167 1.33 -12.20 16.28
C GLU A 167 1.03 -10.74 15.93
N LEU A 168 -0.22 -10.33 16.18
CA LEU A 168 -0.67 -8.96 15.85
C LEU A 168 0.17 -7.89 16.55
N LYS A 169 0.57 -8.11 17.81
CA LYS A 169 1.44 -7.19 18.54
C LYS A 169 2.76 -6.96 17.80
N SER A 170 3.45 -8.05 17.45
CA SER A 170 4.72 -8.01 16.71
C SER A 170 4.55 -7.41 15.31
N LEU A 171 3.39 -7.60 14.67
CA LEU A 171 3.09 -6.97 13.39
C LEU A 171 2.95 -5.45 13.51
N LEU A 172 2.29 -4.95 14.56
CA LEU A 172 2.13 -3.52 14.81
C LEU A 172 3.46 -2.84 15.16
N GLU A 173 4.30 -3.47 15.98
CA GLU A 173 5.66 -3.00 16.28
C GLU A 173 6.49 -2.89 14.98
N LYS A 174 6.49 -3.94 14.16
CA LYS A 174 7.17 -3.91 12.85
C LYS A 174 6.59 -2.88 11.89
N LEU A 175 5.29 -2.62 11.93
CA LEU A 175 4.64 -1.59 11.13
C LEU A 175 5.16 -0.21 11.50
N GLN A 176 5.21 0.10 12.79
CA GLN A 176 5.74 1.35 13.29
C GLN A 176 7.20 1.53 12.86
N ASP A 177 8.09 0.59 13.19
CA ASP A 177 9.51 0.63 12.82
C ASP A 177 9.70 0.81 11.31
N THR A 178 8.89 0.10 10.50
CA THR A 178 8.98 0.17 9.05
C THR A 178 8.58 1.53 8.52
N LEU A 179 7.45 2.09 8.98
CA LEU A 179 6.97 3.39 8.52
C LEU A 179 7.89 4.53 8.95
N GLU A 180 8.41 4.51 10.18
CA GLU A 180 9.40 5.49 10.66
C GLU A 180 10.69 5.47 9.85
N GLN A 181 11.19 4.26 9.50
CA GLN A 181 12.37 4.13 8.65
C GLN A 181 12.11 4.58 7.21
N ILE A 182 10.90 4.36 6.68
CA ILE A 182 10.50 4.85 5.36
C ILE A 182 10.43 6.38 5.36
N ALA A 183 9.86 7.01 6.39
CA ALA A 183 9.83 8.46 6.51
C ALA A 183 11.24 9.09 6.55
N LYS A 184 12.17 8.44 7.25
CA LYS A 184 13.59 8.86 7.25
C LYS A 184 14.27 8.63 5.90
N LEU A 185 13.88 7.59 5.17
CA LEU A 185 14.44 7.26 3.85
C LEU A 185 13.94 8.22 2.77
N PHE A 186 12.71 8.69 2.87
CA PHE A 186 12.04 9.58 1.91
C PHE A 186 11.52 10.86 2.60
N PRO A 187 12.41 11.73 3.11
CA PRO A 187 12.02 12.86 3.98
C PRO A 187 11.20 13.94 3.27
N ARG A 188 11.25 13.99 1.93
CA ARG A 188 10.50 14.94 1.10
C ARG A 188 9.23 14.35 0.50
N SER A 189 9.06 13.02 0.57
CA SER A 189 7.91 12.36 -0.02
C SER A 189 6.70 12.40 0.92
N LYS A 190 5.54 12.69 0.39
CA LYS A 190 4.26 12.54 1.11
C LYS A 190 3.94 11.05 1.24
N LEU A 191 4.01 10.52 2.47
CA LEU A 191 3.64 9.12 2.71
C LEU A 191 2.12 8.95 2.72
N VAL A 192 1.63 7.94 2.01
CA VAL A 192 0.20 7.63 1.93
C VAL A 192 -0.03 6.16 2.26
N TRP A 193 -0.77 5.89 3.32
CA TRP A 193 -1.21 4.54 3.64
C TRP A 193 -2.48 4.20 2.89
N SER A 194 -2.43 3.23 2.01
CA SER A 194 -3.60 2.64 1.37
C SER A 194 -4.14 1.52 2.26
N ASN A 195 -5.33 1.69 2.82
CA ASN A 195 -5.92 0.75 3.76
C ASN A 195 -5.98 -0.67 3.19
N LEU A 196 -5.57 -1.63 4.00
CA LEU A 196 -5.72 -3.04 3.69
C LEU A 196 -7.19 -3.38 3.45
N LEU A 197 -7.45 -4.08 2.37
CA LEU A 197 -8.81 -4.48 1.98
C LEU A 197 -9.31 -5.67 2.81
N PRO A 198 -10.61 -5.80 3.04
CA PRO A 198 -11.21 -7.00 3.60
C PRO A 198 -10.97 -8.20 2.66
N ARG A 199 -11.08 -9.40 3.20
CA ARG A 199 -10.94 -10.65 2.46
C ARG A 199 -12.02 -11.63 2.90
N PHE A 200 -12.43 -12.50 2.00
CA PHE A 200 -13.27 -13.64 2.34
C PHE A 200 -12.43 -14.81 2.85
N ASN A 201 -11.19 -14.93 2.35
CA ASN A 201 -10.27 -16.01 2.69
C ASN A 201 -8.94 -15.46 3.22
N TRP A 202 -8.46 -16.01 4.31
CA TRP A 202 -7.18 -15.70 4.92
C TRP A 202 -6.28 -16.92 4.96
N ARG A 203 -5.01 -16.74 4.61
CA ARG A 203 -4.07 -17.86 4.46
C ARG A 203 -3.74 -18.57 5.77
N TYR A 204 -3.73 -17.85 6.89
CA TYR A 204 -3.18 -18.32 8.15
C TYR A 204 -4.21 -18.42 9.28
N SER A 205 -5.47 -18.27 8.99
CA SER A 205 -6.54 -18.40 9.97
C SER A 205 -7.90 -18.61 9.29
N GLU A 206 -8.70 -19.48 9.86
CA GLU A 206 -10.11 -19.70 9.48
C GLU A 206 -11.05 -18.76 10.23
N ASP A 207 -10.58 -18.13 11.32
CA ASP A 207 -11.36 -17.11 12.05
C ASP A 207 -11.35 -15.79 11.29
N ILE A 208 -12.30 -15.68 10.35
CA ILE A 208 -12.47 -14.49 9.51
C ILE A 208 -12.73 -13.24 10.36
N ARG A 209 -13.44 -13.37 11.49
CA ARG A 209 -13.78 -12.22 12.36
C ARG A 209 -12.52 -11.68 13.03
N ALA A 210 -11.72 -12.54 13.64
CA ALA A 210 -10.47 -12.15 14.28
C ALA A 210 -9.48 -11.53 13.27
N MET A 211 -9.45 -12.06 12.06
CA MET A 211 -8.60 -11.52 10.99
C MET A 211 -9.06 -10.14 10.51
N GLU A 212 -10.39 -9.93 10.38
CA GLU A 212 -10.94 -8.63 10.02
C GLU A 212 -10.71 -7.58 11.12
N ASP A 213 -10.85 -7.95 12.39
CA ASP A 213 -10.57 -7.04 13.51
C ASP A 213 -9.07 -6.69 13.56
N SER A 214 -8.19 -7.66 13.28
CA SER A 214 -6.75 -7.45 13.16
C SER A 214 -6.41 -6.52 12.00
N ARG A 215 -7.03 -6.71 10.83
CA ARG A 215 -6.89 -5.83 9.65
C ARG A 215 -7.28 -4.39 9.96
N LYS A 216 -8.43 -4.20 10.60
CA LYS A 216 -8.92 -2.87 11.01
C LYS A 216 -7.96 -2.20 11.98
N ARG A 217 -7.39 -2.98 12.90
CA ARG A 217 -6.39 -2.47 13.85
C ARG A 217 -5.10 -2.05 13.16
N VAL A 218 -4.57 -2.86 12.24
CA VAL A 218 -3.40 -2.48 11.42
C VAL A 218 -3.66 -1.20 10.65
N ASN A 219 -4.81 -1.06 9.98
CA ASN A 219 -5.17 0.15 9.26
C ASN A 219 -5.23 1.38 10.17
N ARG A 220 -5.84 1.24 11.36
CA ARG A 220 -5.95 2.35 12.33
C ARG A 220 -4.57 2.82 12.80
N GLU A 221 -3.71 1.89 13.19
CA GLU A 221 -2.35 2.23 13.64
C GLU A 221 -1.51 2.86 12.51
N ALA A 222 -1.60 2.31 11.30
CA ALA A 222 -0.90 2.87 10.14
C ALA A 222 -1.38 4.30 9.80
N ILE A 223 -2.69 4.56 9.86
CA ILE A 223 -3.25 5.89 9.64
C ILE A 223 -2.70 6.88 10.69
N LEU A 224 -2.73 6.51 11.97
CA LEU A 224 -2.21 7.36 13.04
C LEU A 224 -0.74 7.70 12.83
N LEU A 225 0.08 6.69 12.49
CA LEU A 225 1.51 6.86 12.24
C LEU A 225 1.78 7.76 11.04
N VAL A 226 1.18 7.47 9.87
CA VAL A 226 1.46 8.29 8.69
C VAL A 226 0.95 9.72 8.84
N THR A 227 -0.19 9.91 9.52
CA THR A 227 -0.76 11.25 9.76
C THR A 227 0.12 12.05 10.74
N SER A 228 0.66 11.42 11.79
CA SER A 228 1.58 12.08 12.72
C SER A 228 2.90 12.54 12.06
N MET A 229 3.27 11.90 10.95
CA MET A 229 4.43 12.26 10.11
C MET A 229 4.08 13.21 8.95
N GLY A 230 2.90 13.85 8.99
CA GLY A 230 2.44 14.75 7.92
C GLY A 230 1.96 14.05 6.64
N GLY A 231 1.84 12.73 6.66
CA GLY A 231 1.32 11.93 5.55
C GLY A 231 -0.21 11.91 5.45
N SER A 232 -0.73 11.07 4.58
CA SER A 232 -2.15 10.93 4.31
C SER A 232 -2.56 9.45 4.21
N PHE A 233 -3.83 9.17 3.94
CA PHE A 233 -4.31 7.80 3.78
C PHE A 233 -5.44 7.68 2.77
N ILE A 234 -5.61 6.48 2.23
CA ILE A 234 -6.69 6.13 1.30
C ILE A 234 -7.64 5.15 2.00
N LYS A 235 -8.90 5.55 2.22
CA LYS A 235 -9.97 4.64 2.63
C LYS A 235 -10.61 4.02 1.39
N HIS A 236 -10.84 2.72 1.45
CA HIS A 236 -11.50 1.96 0.40
C HIS A 236 -12.89 1.52 0.89
N THR A 237 -13.74 2.48 1.25
CA THR A 237 -15.03 2.23 1.94
C THR A 237 -15.98 1.35 1.14
N GLN A 238 -15.87 1.33 -0.19
CA GLN A 238 -16.69 0.49 -1.07
C GLN A 238 -16.50 -1.03 -0.78
N PHE A 239 -15.36 -1.40 -0.17
CA PHE A 239 -15.06 -2.80 0.14
C PHE A 239 -15.53 -3.22 1.54
N ASP A 240 -15.91 -2.29 2.41
CA ASP A 240 -16.28 -2.59 3.81
C ASP A 240 -17.53 -3.46 3.92
N SER A 241 -18.45 -3.37 2.96
CA SER A 241 -19.64 -4.23 2.85
C SER A 241 -19.32 -5.67 2.42
N LYS A 242 -18.09 -5.95 1.98
CA LYS A 242 -17.70 -7.22 1.38
C LYS A 242 -18.61 -7.65 0.22
N ASP A 243 -18.97 -6.70 -0.68
CA ASP A 243 -19.71 -7.05 -1.89
C ASP A 243 -18.88 -8.06 -2.72
N PRO A 244 -19.38 -9.31 -2.91
CA PRO A 244 -18.65 -10.34 -3.65
C PRO A 244 -18.32 -9.93 -5.08
N THR A 245 -19.11 -9.05 -5.69
CA THR A 245 -18.88 -8.57 -7.08
C THR A 245 -17.58 -7.77 -7.22
N LEU A 246 -17.01 -7.29 -6.12
CA LEU A 246 -15.73 -6.56 -6.10
C LEU A 246 -14.51 -7.49 -6.03
N PHE A 247 -14.73 -8.79 -5.83
CA PHE A 247 -13.66 -9.77 -5.66
C PHE A 247 -13.73 -10.87 -6.72
N HIS A 248 -12.59 -11.52 -6.95
CA HIS A 248 -12.54 -12.81 -7.66
C HIS A 248 -13.04 -13.95 -6.76
N ASP A 249 -13.27 -15.12 -7.34
CA ASP A 249 -13.72 -16.33 -6.64
C ASP A 249 -12.76 -16.78 -5.53
N ASP A 250 -11.49 -16.39 -5.59
CA ASP A 250 -10.52 -16.65 -4.52
C ASP A 250 -10.79 -15.86 -3.23
N GLY A 251 -11.69 -14.89 -3.27
CA GLY A 251 -12.08 -14.06 -2.13
C GLY A 251 -10.98 -13.13 -1.60
N VAL A 252 -9.91 -12.95 -2.37
CA VAL A 252 -8.72 -12.15 -1.99
C VAL A 252 -8.42 -11.06 -3.01
N HIS A 253 -8.38 -11.43 -4.29
CA HIS A 253 -8.05 -10.52 -5.37
C HIS A 253 -9.29 -9.78 -5.87
N LEU A 254 -9.06 -8.60 -6.44
CA LEU A 254 -10.15 -7.76 -6.94
C LEU A 254 -10.60 -8.18 -8.33
N SER A 255 -11.91 -8.22 -8.54
CA SER A 255 -12.53 -8.31 -9.86
C SER A 255 -12.19 -7.07 -10.70
N LYS A 256 -12.64 -7.03 -11.96
CA LYS A 256 -12.53 -5.81 -12.77
C LYS A 256 -13.17 -4.61 -12.07
N LYS A 257 -14.42 -4.75 -11.60
CA LYS A 257 -15.16 -3.71 -10.86
C LYS A 257 -14.43 -3.29 -9.58
N GLY A 258 -13.85 -4.26 -8.86
CA GLY A 258 -13.06 -3.99 -7.67
C GLY A 258 -11.77 -3.22 -7.99
N ASN A 259 -11.03 -3.62 -9.04
CA ASN A 259 -9.84 -2.88 -9.47
C ASN A 259 -10.20 -1.45 -9.89
N ASP A 260 -11.31 -1.25 -10.61
CA ASP A 260 -11.78 0.09 -10.99
C ASP A 260 -12.04 0.97 -9.78
N SER A 261 -12.71 0.44 -8.75
CA SER A 261 -12.97 1.15 -7.49
C SER A 261 -11.68 1.46 -6.73
N PHE A 262 -10.74 0.52 -6.68
CA PHE A 262 -9.44 0.70 -6.02
C PHE A 262 -8.60 1.79 -6.70
N LEU A 263 -8.50 1.76 -8.02
CA LEU A 263 -7.76 2.73 -8.83
C LEU A 263 -8.38 4.13 -8.75
N GLU A 264 -9.71 4.22 -8.71
CA GLU A 264 -10.40 5.49 -8.55
C GLU A 264 -10.12 6.14 -7.19
N ASN A 265 -10.03 5.35 -6.12
CA ASN A 265 -9.66 5.86 -4.80
C ASN A 265 -8.22 6.38 -4.76
N ILE A 266 -7.28 5.70 -5.43
CA ILE A 266 -5.90 6.17 -5.59
C ILE A 266 -5.89 7.49 -6.36
N LYS A 267 -6.57 7.54 -7.52
CA LYS A 267 -6.67 8.74 -8.35
C LYS A 267 -7.15 9.95 -7.55
N LYS A 268 -8.26 9.81 -6.81
CA LYS A 268 -8.85 10.89 -6.00
C LYS A 268 -7.86 11.47 -5.00
N VAL A 269 -7.16 10.61 -4.26
CA VAL A 269 -6.22 11.06 -3.22
C VAL A 269 -5.00 11.71 -3.84
N VAL A 270 -4.41 11.12 -4.89
CA VAL A 270 -3.26 11.71 -5.60
C VAL A 270 -3.62 13.08 -6.16
N THR A 271 -4.76 13.19 -6.87
CA THR A 271 -5.21 14.48 -7.43
C THR A 271 -5.42 15.53 -6.33
N SER A 272 -5.95 15.14 -5.17
CA SER A 272 -6.14 16.07 -4.04
C SER A 272 -4.81 16.55 -3.45
N LEU A 273 -3.85 15.64 -3.26
CA LEU A 273 -2.54 15.98 -2.69
C LEU A 273 -1.75 16.92 -3.59
N LEU A 274 -1.71 16.63 -4.90
CA LEU A 274 -0.95 17.44 -5.85
C LEU A 274 -1.57 18.84 -6.10
N LYS A 275 -2.87 19.01 -5.90
CA LYS A 275 -3.51 20.35 -5.96
C LYS A 275 -3.11 21.24 -4.78
N VAL A 276 -3.11 20.67 -3.58
CA VAL A 276 -2.75 21.42 -2.36
C VAL A 276 -1.30 21.89 -2.43
N GLU A 277 -0.38 21.03 -2.87
CA GLU A 277 1.04 21.39 -3.03
C GLU A 277 1.25 22.48 -4.10
N GLY A 278 0.44 22.50 -5.17
CA GLY A 278 0.44 23.56 -6.17
C GLY A 278 0.02 24.92 -5.60
N GLU A 279 -1.06 24.95 -4.82
CA GLU A 279 -1.57 26.17 -4.19
C GLU A 279 -0.61 26.72 -3.11
N GLU A 280 0.02 25.86 -2.31
CA GLU A 280 1.02 26.26 -1.32
C GLU A 280 2.27 26.86 -1.96
N ASN A 281 2.75 26.28 -3.08
CA ASN A 281 3.89 26.78 -3.81
C ASN A 281 3.60 28.13 -4.50
N GLU A 282 2.41 28.34 -5.07
CA GLU A 282 2.01 29.61 -5.65
C GLU A 282 1.92 30.73 -4.59
N GLN A 283 1.39 30.40 -3.41
CA GLN A 283 1.31 31.35 -2.29
C GLN A 283 2.69 31.71 -1.73
N ALA A 284 3.62 30.74 -1.65
CA ALA A 284 4.98 30.98 -1.20
C ALA A 284 5.77 31.88 -2.17
N LEU A 285 5.60 31.69 -3.48
CA LEU A 285 6.18 32.54 -4.53
C LEU A 285 5.62 33.97 -4.47
N ALA A 286 4.32 34.12 -4.34
CA ALA A 286 3.67 35.43 -4.24
C ALA A 286 4.07 36.21 -2.98
N ALA A 287 4.36 35.53 -1.86
CA ALA A 287 4.81 36.14 -0.63
C ALA A 287 6.31 36.57 -0.69
N GLY A 288 7.12 35.89 -1.51
CA GLY A 288 8.54 36.20 -1.71
C GLY A 288 8.77 37.49 -2.53
N ASP A 289 7.89 37.78 -3.49
CA ASP A 289 8.00 38.97 -4.37
C ASP A 289 7.64 40.30 -3.68
N HIS A 290 7.09 40.27 -2.47
CA HIS A 290 6.78 41.46 -1.69
C HIS A 290 7.87 41.89 -0.69
N MET A 291 9.01 41.18 -0.64
CA MET A 291 10.12 41.48 0.26
C MET A 291 11.40 42.01 -0.44
N CYS A 292 11.30 42.46 -1.71
CA CYS A 292 12.39 43.14 -2.40
C CYS A 292 12.12 44.64 -2.60
#